data_0eedcda0b3e189a205e98b0a09455c56
#
_entry.id   0eedcda0b3e189a205e98b0a09455c56
#
_cell.length_a   1.000
_cell.length_b   1.000
_cell.length_c   1.000
_cell.angle_alpha   90.00
_cell.angle_beta   90.00
_cell.angle_gamma   90.00
#
_symmetry.space_group_name_H-M   'P 1'
#
loop_
_entity.id
_entity.type
_entity.pdbx_description
1 polymer ?
#
loop_
_entity_poly.entity_id
_entity_poly.type
_entity_poly.pdbx_seq_one_letter_code
_entity_poly.pdbx_strand_id
1 'polypeptide(L)'
;KLYASSNTTITEGSTQGHYTEIRNTDEQIYADVMVNINKTFADNKFSLVANVGASVNDTKSKELSYRGPIREVGIPNMFTVFDLDKEKSRAQKYGWQEQTQSIFASVEMGYKSMLYLTVTGRNDWASQLAGSPQRSFFYPSLGLSWLPTATFDMPEAFTYLKLRASFSSVGIPFPRFLTTPTYPYDETNQQWLPTTFRPIEQLYPERTKTWEVGIDARLWNDLRLAASWYRADTNNQTFQPTVSASSGYSSMYVQTGNVRNTGVEASLGYGHRWNSFSWDTNFTFSWNKNEVTELMDGLTDPLTGEPLKDRLEIKGLGKAKYIIKKGGTLGDLYTTSNLKYDENGYVQVDRNGNLITTDVGEDI
;
A
#
# COMPACT_ATOMS: atom_id res chain seq x y z
N LYS A 1 17.02 -5.78 18.90
CA LYS A 1 17.51 -6.66 19.98
C LYS A 1 16.31 -7.17 20.76
N LEU A 2 16.17 -8.49 20.84
CA LEU A 2 15.16 -9.13 21.68
C LEU A 2 15.86 -9.76 22.88
N TYR A 3 15.39 -9.44 24.07
CA TYR A 3 15.92 -9.99 25.32
C TYR A 3 14.81 -10.82 25.98
N ALA A 4 15.11 -12.07 26.27
CA ALA A 4 14.28 -12.89 27.12
C ALA A 4 14.96 -13.03 28.49
N SER A 5 14.21 -12.78 29.57
CA SER A 5 14.76 -12.93 30.92
C SER A 5 15.07 -14.37 31.24
N SER A 6 16.13 -14.61 31.99
CA SER A 6 16.50 -15.91 32.54
C SER A 6 15.51 -16.36 33.61
N ASN A 7 14.28 -16.65 33.25
CA ASN A 7 13.30 -17.20 34.18
C ASN A 7 13.10 -18.69 33.91
N THR A 8 12.54 -19.37 34.86
CA THR A 8 12.20 -20.79 34.90
C THR A 8 11.44 -21.36 33.70
N THR A 9 11.06 -20.51 32.74
CA THR A 9 10.39 -20.91 31.50
C THR A 9 11.43 -21.14 30.40
N ILE A 10 11.49 -22.34 29.88
CA ILE A 10 12.36 -22.69 28.76
C ILE A 10 11.88 -21.94 27.52
N THR A 11 12.73 -21.07 26.97
CA THR A 11 12.49 -20.39 25.68
C THR A 11 13.47 -20.91 24.64
N GLU A 12 12.97 -21.50 23.60
CA GLU A 12 13.75 -21.97 22.42
C GLU A 12 15.03 -22.73 22.79
N GLY A 13 14.93 -23.66 23.72
CA GLY A 13 16.00 -24.65 24.01
C GLY A 13 17.05 -24.20 25.03
N SER A 14 16.85 -23.11 25.76
CA SER A 14 17.73 -22.72 26.90
C SER A 14 16.94 -22.05 28.03
N THR A 15 17.29 -22.41 29.27
CA THR A 15 16.81 -21.75 30.50
C THR A 15 17.41 -20.36 30.70
N GLN A 16 18.51 -20.06 30.02
CA GLN A 16 19.22 -18.77 30.08
C GLN A 16 18.66 -17.72 29.12
N GLY A 17 17.69 -18.09 28.26
CA GLY A 17 17.04 -17.20 27.32
C GLY A 17 17.57 -17.32 25.89
N HIS A 18 17.10 -16.42 25.06
CA HIS A 18 17.43 -16.36 23.64
C HIS A 18 17.93 -14.97 23.26
N TYR A 19 18.90 -14.88 22.38
CA TYR A 19 19.44 -13.63 21.87
C TYR A 19 19.41 -13.60 20.36
N THR A 20 18.96 -12.46 19.82
CA THR A 20 19.00 -12.19 18.39
C THR A 20 19.61 -10.81 18.14
N GLU A 21 20.62 -10.76 17.30
CA GLU A 21 21.19 -9.53 16.77
C GLU A 21 21.01 -9.51 15.25
N ILE A 22 20.39 -8.43 14.75
CA ILE A 22 20.18 -8.21 13.32
C ILE A 22 20.85 -6.89 12.97
N ARG A 23 21.68 -6.92 11.92
CA ARG A 23 22.32 -5.75 11.31
C ARG A 23 21.83 -5.61 9.88
N ASN A 24 21.06 -4.55 9.63
CA ASN A 24 20.63 -4.17 8.30
C ASN A 24 21.51 -3.03 7.80
N THR A 25 21.90 -3.15 6.53
CA THR A 25 22.56 -2.08 5.79
C THR A 25 21.76 -1.84 4.54
N ASP A 26 21.12 -0.68 4.48
CA ASP A 26 20.36 -0.24 3.33
C ASP A 26 21.12 0.88 2.61
N GLU A 27 21.28 0.72 1.32
CA GLU A 27 21.97 1.64 0.42
C GLU A 27 21.00 2.01 -0.70
N GLN A 28 20.83 3.30 -0.92
CA GLN A 28 20.04 3.81 -2.02
C GLN A 28 20.86 4.82 -2.81
N ILE A 29 20.91 4.62 -4.12
CA ILE A 29 21.53 5.54 -5.06
C ILE A 29 20.44 6.05 -5.99
N TYR A 30 20.22 7.35 -5.96
CA TYR A 30 19.33 8.02 -6.89
C TYR A 30 20.10 9.04 -7.71
N ALA A 31 19.91 9.01 -9.01
CA ALA A 31 20.44 10.02 -9.92
C ALA A 31 19.39 10.40 -10.96
N ASP A 32 19.34 11.66 -11.31
CA ASP A 32 18.49 12.16 -12.38
C ASP A 32 19.17 13.25 -13.20
N VAL A 33 18.68 13.42 -14.41
CA VAL A 33 18.99 14.53 -15.29
C VAL A 33 17.69 15.09 -15.85
N MET A 34 17.55 16.41 -15.85
CA MET A 34 16.34 17.07 -16.29
C MET A 34 16.65 18.34 -17.08
N VAL A 35 15.93 18.55 -18.16
CA VAL A 35 15.90 19.78 -18.93
C VAL A 35 14.60 20.51 -18.64
N ASN A 36 14.70 21.78 -18.23
CA ASN A 36 13.56 22.64 -17.95
C ASN A 36 13.47 23.73 -19.03
N ILE A 37 12.30 23.90 -19.59
CA ILE A 37 11.97 24.93 -20.56
C ILE A 37 10.87 25.80 -19.97
N ASN A 38 11.11 27.08 -19.87
CA ASN A 38 10.11 28.07 -19.46
C ASN A 38 10.08 29.19 -20.48
N LYS A 39 8.93 29.41 -21.11
CA LYS A 39 8.77 30.40 -22.17
C LYS A 39 7.37 30.99 -22.14
N THR A 40 7.32 32.31 -22.34
CA THR A 40 6.10 33.06 -22.65
C THR A 40 6.13 33.55 -24.07
N PHE A 41 5.01 33.59 -24.76
CA PHE A 41 4.91 34.02 -26.15
C PHE A 41 3.55 34.65 -26.45
N ALA A 42 3.41 35.24 -27.64
CA ALA A 42 2.22 35.96 -28.08
C ALA A 42 1.80 37.08 -27.10
N ASP A 43 2.71 38.04 -26.81
CA ASP A 43 2.49 39.13 -25.85
C ASP A 43 2.04 38.64 -24.46
N ASN A 44 2.71 37.63 -23.96
CA ASN A 44 2.41 36.99 -22.67
C ASN A 44 1.02 36.32 -22.55
N LYS A 45 0.34 36.09 -23.69
CA LYS A 45 -0.95 35.39 -23.69
C LYS A 45 -0.79 33.89 -23.40
N PHE A 46 0.34 33.32 -23.79
CA PHE A 46 0.64 31.92 -23.56
C PHE A 46 1.90 31.76 -22.70
N SER A 47 1.82 30.84 -21.75
CA SER A 47 2.97 30.35 -20.99
C SER A 47 3.16 28.85 -21.26
N LEU A 48 4.42 28.45 -21.38
CA LEU A 48 4.83 27.05 -21.53
C LEU A 48 5.88 26.73 -20.47
N VAL A 49 5.60 25.75 -19.65
CA VAL A 49 6.59 25.13 -18.76
C VAL A 49 6.69 23.67 -19.17
N ALA A 50 7.88 23.23 -19.58
CA ALA A 50 8.10 21.85 -19.99
C ALA A 50 9.34 21.31 -19.29
N ASN A 51 9.24 20.08 -18.80
CA ASN A 51 10.31 19.34 -18.16
C ASN A 51 10.44 18.00 -18.87
N VAL A 52 11.65 17.60 -19.22
CA VAL A 52 11.96 16.28 -19.77
C VAL A 52 13.18 15.76 -19.03
N GLY A 53 13.12 14.54 -18.55
CA GLY A 53 14.21 13.97 -17.79
C GLY A 53 14.25 12.46 -17.78
N ALA A 54 15.33 11.94 -17.22
CA ALA A 54 15.56 10.54 -16.95
C ALA A 54 16.10 10.35 -15.55
N SER A 55 15.78 9.26 -14.90
CA SER A 55 16.28 8.94 -13.57
C SER A 55 16.59 7.46 -13.41
N VAL A 56 17.50 7.16 -12.50
CA VAL A 56 17.79 5.81 -12.01
C VAL A 56 17.71 5.80 -10.50
N ASN A 57 17.04 4.78 -9.96
CA ASN A 57 16.98 4.50 -8.53
C ASN A 57 17.45 3.07 -8.32
N ASP A 58 18.52 2.88 -7.59
CA ASP A 58 19.09 1.58 -7.21
C ASP A 58 19.01 1.44 -5.70
N THR A 59 18.36 0.39 -5.22
CA THR A 59 18.22 0.12 -3.79
C THR A 59 18.76 -1.25 -3.49
N LYS A 60 19.63 -1.34 -2.50
CA LYS A 60 20.27 -2.56 -2.05
C LYS A 60 20.14 -2.71 -0.55
N SER A 61 19.74 -3.89 -0.10
CA SER A 61 19.66 -4.22 1.30
C SER A 61 20.49 -5.45 1.59
N LYS A 62 21.17 -5.41 2.73
CA LYS A 62 21.95 -6.55 3.26
C LYS A 62 21.59 -6.72 4.72
N GLU A 63 21.22 -7.92 5.07
CA GLU A 63 20.96 -8.32 6.45
C GLU A 63 21.97 -9.36 6.88
N LEU A 64 22.52 -9.18 8.06
CA LEU A 64 23.30 -10.17 8.77
C LEU A 64 22.63 -10.38 10.12
N SER A 65 22.20 -11.60 10.40
CA SER A 65 21.56 -11.95 11.66
C SER A 65 22.30 -13.08 12.36
N TYR A 66 22.40 -12.95 13.67
CA TYR A 66 22.87 -13.98 14.59
C TYR A 66 21.76 -14.25 15.58
N ARG A 67 21.33 -15.49 15.72
CA ARG A 67 20.26 -15.85 16.64
C ARG A 67 20.47 -17.22 17.25
N GLY A 68 20.07 -17.38 18.49
CA GLY A 68 20.10 -18.67 19.15
C GLY A 68 19.88 -18.57 20.66
N PRO A 69 19.76 -19.74 21.31
CA PRO A 69 19.71 -19.81 22.76
C PRO A 69 21.05 -19.36 23.36
N ILE A 70 20.99 -18.77 24.54
CA ILE A 70 22.18 -18.50 25.36
C ILE A 70 22.70 -19.82 25.91
N ARG A 71 24.00 -20.00 25.91
CA ARG A 71 24.64 -21.19 26.49
C ARG A 71 24.32 -21.34 27.98
N GLU A 72 24.16 -22.57 28.45
CA GLU A 72 23.75 -22.85 29.83
C GLU A 72 24.85 -22.45 30.85
N VAL A 73 26.13 -22.56 30.45
CA VAL A 73 27.30 -22.17 31.25
C VAL A 73 27.82 -20.84 30.71
N GLY A 74 27.26 -19.73 31.17
CA GLY A 74 27.63 -18.38 30.74
C GLY A 74 27.51 -17.39 31.88
N ILE A 75 27.80 -16.13 31.58
CA ILE A 75 27.58 -15.03 32.52
C ILE A 75 26.07 -14.71 32.51
N PRO A 76 25.37 -14.78 33.67
CA PRO A 76 23.95 -14.47 33.73
C PRO A 76 23.63 -13.06 33.21
N ASN A 77 22.55 -12.90 32.47
CA ASN A 77 22.09 -11.62 31.90
C ASN A 77 23.06 -10.95 30.91
N MET A 78 23.99 -11.68 30.36
CA MET A 78 24.89 -11.20 29.30
C MET A 78 24.35 -11.63 27.94
N PHE A 79 23.74 -10.68 27.21
CA PHE A 79 23.10 -10.91 25.91
C PHE A 79 24.01 -10.41 24.79
N THR A 80 24.92 -11.26 24.36
CA THR A 80 25.85 -10.97 23.27
C THR A 80 25.94 -12.16 22.30
N VAL A 81 26.44 -11.92 21.10
CA VAL A 81 26.72 -12.99 20.13
C VAL A 81 27.72 -14.02 20.68
N PHE A 82 28.63 -13.60 21.58
CA PHE A 82 29.63 -14.49 22.18
C PHE A 82 29.07 -15.48 23.20
N ASP A 83 27.91 -15.17 23.78
CA ASP A 83 27.21 -16.03 24.74
C ASP A 83 26.19 -16.96 24.11
N LEU A 84 26.07 -16.94 22.80
CA LEU A 84 25.21 -17.87 22.08
C LEU A 84 25.80 -19.29 22.17
N ASP A 85 24.94 -20.28 22.29
CA ASP A 85 25.28 -21.69 22.15
C ASP A 85 25.74 -21.96 20.72
N LYS A 86 26.98 -22.37 20.54
CA LYS A 86 27.60 -22.50 19.22
C LYS A 86 26.98 -23.61 18.35
N GLU A 87 26.39 -24.62 18.99
CA GLU A 87 25.79 -25.75 18.27
C GLU A 87 24.34 -25.47 17.85
N LYS A 88 23.64 -24.65 18.65
CA LYS A 88 22.22 -24.35 18.45
C LYS A 88 21.97 -22.99 17.80
N SER A 89 23.00 -22.16 17.67
CA SER A 89 22.88 -20.81 17.11
C SER A 89 23.16 -20.78 15.62
N ARG A 90 22.59 -19.78 14.96
CA ARG A 90 22.67 -19.62 13.50
C ARG A 90 23.08 -18.21 13.12
N ALA A 91 23.96 -18.15 12.13
CA ALA A 91 24.27 -16.95 11.39
C ALA A 91 23.56 -17.01 10.03
N GLN A 92 22.80 -15.98 9.67
CA GLN A 92 22.14 -15.91 8.37
C GLN A 92 22.53 -14.61 7.69
N LYS A 93 22.78 -14.68 6.39
CA LYS A 93 23.04 -13.54 5.54
C LYS A 93 22.00 -13.52 4.44
N TYR A 94 21.24 -12.44 4.38
CA TYR A 94 20.25 -12.21 3.35
C TYR A 94 20.55 -10.88 2.65
N GLY A 95 20.13 -10.73 1.41
CA GLY A 95 20.25 -9.46 0.71
C GLY A 95 19.48 -9.47 -0.61
N TRP A 96 19.15 -8.27 -1.07
CA TRP A 96 18.48 -8.05 -2.33
C TRP A 96 18.92 -6.73 -2.93
N GLN A 97 18.71 -6.61 -4.22
CA GLN A 97 18.91 -5.37 -4.97
C GLN A 97 17.79 -5.22 -5.97
N GLU A 98 17.28 -4.01 -6.08
CA GLU A 98 16.28 -3.65 -7.08
C GLU A 98 16.65 -2.31 -7.71
N GLN A 99 16.37 -2.18 -9.01
CA GLN A 99 16.64 -0.98 -9.77
C GLN A 99 15.42 -0.59 -10.59
N THR A 100 15.16 0.70 -10.64
CA THR A 100 14.17 1.30 -11.53
C THR A 100 14.84 2.37 -12.37
N GLN A 101 14.67 2.28 -13.68
CA GLN A 101 15.07 3.31 -14.64
C GLN A 101 13.82 3.98 -15.20
N SER A 102 13.90 5.28 -15.43
CA SER A 102 12.72 6.06 -15.80
C SER A 102 13.04 7.13 -16.81
N ILE A 103 12.09 7.36 -17.70
CA ILE A 103 12.03 8.54 -18.57
C ILE A 103 10.70 9.24 -18.30
N PHE A 104 10.73 10.55 -18.13
CA PHE A 104 9.54 11.33 -17.83
C PHE A 104 9.51 12.66 -18.56
N ALA A 105 8.31 13.14 -18.81
CA ALA A 105 8.05 14.46 -19.35
C ALA A 105 6.81 15.07 -18.70
N SER A 106 6.84 16.39 -18.54
CA SER A 106 5.72 17.19 -18.06
C SER A 106 5.64 18.46 -18.90
N VAL A 107 4.44 18.79 -19.37
CA VAL A 107 4.18 20.02 -20.12
C VAL A 107 2.96 20.70 -19.50
N GLU A 108 3.12 21.94 -19.08
CA GLU A 108 2.05 22.81 -18.68
C GLU A 108 1.94 23.99 -19.66
N MET A 109 0.76 24.18 -20.20
CA MET A 109 0.39 25.31 -21.06
C MET A 109 -0.63 26.18 -20.36
N GLY A 110 -0.29 27.44 -20.17
CA GLY A 110 -1.19 28.46 -19.64
C GLY A 110 -1.67 29.41 -20.74
N TYR A 111 -2.94 29.78 -20.69
CA TYR A 111 -3.54 30.79 -21.56
C TYR A 111 -4.10 31.94 -20.73
N LYS A 112 -3.58 33.16 -20.97
CA LYS A 112 -3.96 34.43 -20.31
C LYS A 112 -4.09 34.34 -18.78
N SER A 113 -3.30 33.47 -18.13
CA SER A 113 -3.38 33.18 -16.69
C SER A 113 -4.75 32.74 -16.18
N MET A 114 -5.65 32.34 -17.09
CA MET A 114 -7.00 31.90 -16.74
C MET A 114 -7.25 30.42 -16.98
N LEU A 115 -6.57 29.80 -17.93
CA LEU A 115 -6.70 28.38 -18.26
C LEU A 115 -5.33 27.72 -18.31
N TYR A 116 -5.20 26.56 -17.64
CA TYR A 116 -3.97 25.78 -17.61
C TYR A 116 -4.27 24.33 -17.97
N LEU A 117 -3.50 23.80 -18.89
CA LEU A 117 -3.53 22.38 -19.28
C LEU A 117 -2.16 21.77 -18.92
N THR A 118 -2.18 20.75 -18.09
CA THR A 118 -0.98 19.99 -17.72
C THR A 118 -1.08 18.58 -18.26
N VAL A 119 -0.05 18.14 -18.98
CA VAL A 119 0.08 16.77 -19.50
C VAL A 119 1.38 16.21 -18.96
N THR A 120 1.31 15.04 -18.32
CA THR A 120 2.51 14.34 -17.88
C THR A 120 2.55 12.91 -18.38
N GLY A 121 3.74 12.40 -18.57
CA GLY A 121 3.98 11.01 -18.91
C GLY A 121 5.29 10.55 -18.32
N ARG A 122 5.28 9.36 -17.73
CA ARG A 122 6.47 8.67 -17.22
C ARG A 122 6.43 7.21 -17.63
N ASN A 123 7.57 6.68 -18.03
CA ASN A 123 7.73 5.26 -18.24
C ASN A 123 8.85 4.73 -17.36
N ASP A 124 8.53 3.69 -16.58
CA ASP A 124 9.45 3.04 -15.65
C ASP A 124 9.75 1.62 -16.11
N TRP A 125 11.03 1.27 -16.08
CA TRP A 125 11.55 -0.10 -16.22
C TRP A 125 12.06 -0.54 -14.85
N ALA A 126 11.32 -1.42 -14.20
CA ALA A 126 11.66 -1.92 -12.87
C ALA A 126 12.19 -3.35 -12.92
N SER A 127 13.24 -3.64 -12.18
CA SER A 127 13.85 -4.98 -12.13
C SER A 127 12.89 -6.07 -11.62
N GLN A 128 11.88 -5.68 -10.81
CA GLN A 128 10.82 -6.58 -10.34
C GLN A 128 9.98 -7.16 -11.47
N LEU A 129 9.96 -6.49 -12.64
CA LEU A 129 9.26 -6.96 -13.84
C LEU A 129 10.06 -7.97 -14.66
N ALA A 130 11.27 -8.33 -14.24
CA ALA A 130 12.04 -9.37 -14.90
C ALA A 130 11.24 -10.68 -14.91
N GLY A 131 11.05 -11.26 -16.09
CA GLY A 131 10.21 -12.46 -16.27
C GLY A 131 8.72 -12.19 -16.44
N SER A 132 8.25 -10.93 -16.32
CA SER A 132 6.88 -10.53 -16.63
C SER A 132 6.70 -10.31 -18.15
N PRO A 133 5.49 -10.57 -18.69
CA PRO A 133 5.16 -10.19 -20.07
C PRO A 133 5.27 -8.67 -20.32
N GLN A 134 4.98 -7.87 -19.30
CA GLN A 134 5.07 -6.42 -19.34
C GLN A 134 6.32 -5.94 -18.59
N ARG A 135 7.31 -5.43 -19.31
CA ARG A 135 8.62 -5.05 -18.77
C ARG A 135 8.72 -3.59 -18.33
N SER A 136 7.70 -2.81 -18.57
CA SER A 136 7.65 -1.39 -18.19
C SER A 136 6.23 -0.93 -17.94
N PHE A 137 6.12 0.20 -17.22
CA PHE A 137 4.84 0.86 -16.99
C PHE A 137 4.88 2.26 -17.58
N PHE A 138 3.78 2.64 -18.22
CA PHE A 138 3.56 4.01 -18.62
C PHE A 138 2.50 4.66 -17.75
N TYR A 139 2.81 5.84 -17.20
CA TYR A 139 1.98 6.63 -16.29
C TYR A 139 1.57 7.93 -16.97
N PRO A 140 0.43 8.01 -17.65
CA PRO A 140 -0.10 9.27 -18.17
C PRO A 140 -0.88 10.02 -17.09
N SER A 141 -0.80 11.35 -17.11
CA SER A 141 -1.79 12.19 -16.45
C SER A 141 -2.17 13.40 -17.28
N LEU A 142 -3.38 13.89 -17.05
CA LEU A 142 -3.95 15.06 -17.68
C LEU A 142 -4.62 15.91 -16.59
N GLY A 143 -4.29 17.18 -16.51
CA GLY A 143 -4.87 18.15 -15.60
C GLY A 143 -5.39 19.37 -16.32
N LEU A 144 -6.56 19.84 -15.96
CA LEU A 144 -7.15 21.09 -16.42
C LEU A 144 -7.48 21.96 -15.22
N SER A 145 -7.07 23.22 -15.26
CA SER A 145 -7.43 24.24 -14.27
C SER A 145 -7.96 25.46 -14.96
N TRP A 146 -9.10 25.95 -14.51
CA TRP A 146 -9.74 27.16 -15.01
C TRP A 146 -10.03 28.13 -13.87
N LEU A 147 -9.72 29.41 -14.11
CA LEU A 147 -9.96 30.52 -13.19
C LEU A 147 -11.08 31.40 -13.71
N PRO A 148 -12.36 31.15 -13.33
CA PRO A 148 -13.49 32.00 -13.72
C PRO A 148 -13.28 33.46 -13.35
N THR A 149 -12.69 33.77 -12.18
CA THR A 149 -12.40 35.13 -11.73
C THR A 149 -11.35 35.87 -12.60
N ALA A 150 -10.56 35.15 -13.37
CA ALA A 150 -9.66 35.74 -14.37
C ALA A 150 -10.29 35.82 -15.76
N THR A 151 -11.46 35.20 -15.97
CA THR A 151 -12.13 35.09 -17.27
C THR A 151 -13.31 36.04 -17.37
N PHE A 152 -14.06 36.20 -16.29
CA PHE A 152 -15.32 36.97 -16.23
C PHE A 152 -15.27 38.00 -15.12
N ASP A 153 -16.03 39.07 -15.27
CA ASP A 153 -16.34 39.99 -14.20
C ASP A 153 -17.30 39.31 -13.23
N MET A 154 -16.73 38.81 -12.15
CA MET A 154 -17.47 38.10 -11.10
C MET A 154 -18.00 39.10 -10.05
N PRO A 155 -19.10 38.75 -9.32
CA PRO A 155 -19.52 39.54 -8.17
C PRO A 155 -18.36 39.73 -7.18
N GLU A 156 -18.28 40.90 -6.52
CA GLU A 156 -17.21 41.31 -5.60
C GLU A 156 -16.99 40.29 -4.45
N ALA A 157 -18.03 39.51 -4.15
CA ALA A 157 -17.90 38.43 -3.16
C ALA A 157 -16.87 37.37 -3.55
N PHE A 158 -16.68 37.08 -4.84
CA PHE A 158 -15.74 36.10 -5.33
C PHE A 158 -14.39 36.74 -5.63
N THR A 159 -13.50 36.75 -4.67
CA THR A 159 -12.13 37.26 -4.85
C THR A 159 -11.20 36.27 -5.56
N TYR A 160 -11.55 34.99 -5.51
CA TYR A 160 -10.86 33.94 -6.22
C TYR A 160 -11.79 32.75 -6.44
N LEU A 161 -11.79 32.20 -7.65
CA LEU A 161 -12.47 30.95 -7.99
C LEU A 161 -11.60 30.18 -8.98
N LYS A 162 -11.34 28.90 -8.64
CA LYS A 162 -10.62 27.97 -9.49
C LYS A 162 -11.42 26.65 -9.56
N LEU A 163 -11.62 26.16 -10.76
CA LEU A 163 -12.14 24.83 -11.03
C LEU A 163 -11.01 23.96 -11.56
N ARG A 164 -10.94 22.72 -11.11
CA ARG A 164 -9.94 21.76 -11.54
C ARG A 164 -10.55 20.42 -11.87
N ALA A 165 -9.97 19.75 -12.88
CA ALA A 165 -10.29 18.38 -13.22
C ALA A 165 -9.01 17.66 -13.60
N SER A 166 -8.85 16.44 -13.18
CA SER A 166 -7.68 15.63 -13.53
C SER A 166 -8.02 14.17 -13.76
N PHE A 167 -7.19 13.56 -14.58
CA PHE A 167 -7.13 12.12 -14.79
C PHE A 167 -5.69 11.66 -14.67
N SER A 168 -5.47 10.55 -13.96
CA SER A 168 -4.18 9.90 -13.90
C SER A 168 -4.30 8.38 -13.97
N SER A 169 -3.26 7.74 -14.49
CA SER A 169 -3.16 6.29 -14.49
C SER A 169 -1.77 5.89 -13.98
N VAL A 170 -1.71 5.27 -12.80
CA VAL A 170 -0.47 4.89 -12.13
C VAL A 170 -0.38 3.37 -12.07
N GLY A 171 0.79 2.82 -12.38
CA GLY A 171 1.09 1.41 -12.19
C GLY A 171 1.94 1.21 -10.93
N ILE A 172 1.72 0.12 -10.22
CA ILE A 172 2.50 -0.27 -9.05
C ILE A 172 3.19 -1.59 -9.37
N PRO A 173 4.53 -1.68 -9.24
CA PRO A 173 5.23 -2.95 -9.40
C PRO A 173 4.83 -3.90 -8.27
N PHE A 174 4.79 -5.17 -8.56
CA PHE A 174 4.56 -6.21 -7.57
C PHE A 174 5.83 -6.51 -6.75
N PRO A 175 5.71 -7.24 -5.62
CA PRO A 175 6.85 -7.64 -4.82
C PRO A 175 7.89 -8.43 -5.61
N ARG A 176 9.15 -8.33 -5.19
CA ARG A 176 10.29 -9.06 -5.79
C ARG A 176 10.06 -10.57 -5.83
N PHE A 177 10.66 -11.22 -6.82
CA PHE A 177 10.78 -12.68 -6.93
C PHE A 177 9.46 -13.45 -7.12
N LEU A 178 8.35 -12.77 -7.46
CA LEU A 178 7.08 -13.46 -7.73
C LEU A 178 7.07 -14.21 -9.07
N THR A 179 7.76 -13.68 -10.06
CA THR A 179 7.93 -14.34 -11.37
C THR A 179 9.11 -15.32 -11.41
N THR A 180 10.09 -15.11 -10.54
CA THR A 180 11.29 -15.94 -10.45
C THR A 180 11.50 -16.30 -8.99
N PRO A 181 10.83 -17.35 -8.49
CA PRO A 181 10.90 -17.71 -7.07
C PRO A 181 12.31 -18.09 -6.67
N THR A 182 12.67 -17.71 -5.46
CA THR A 182 13.91 -18.12 -4.82
C THR A 182 13.68 -19.34 -3.94
N TYR A 183 14.68 -20.18 -3.83
CA TYR A 183 14.64 -21.36 -2.96
C TYR A 183 15.45 -21.03 -1.70
N PRO A 184 14.81 -20.97 -0.50
CA PRO A 184 15.53 -20.79 0.75
C PRO A 184 16.45 -21.98 1.02
N TYR A 185 17.65 -21.73 1.54
CA TYR A 185 18.53 -22.78 2.01
C TYR A 185 18.35 -22.99 3.51
N ASP A 186 18.02 -24.21 3.91
CA ASP A 186 17.98 -24.60 5.33
C ASP A 186 19.37 -25.05 5.77
N GLU A 187 20.05 -24.17 6.49
CA GLU A 187 21.41 -24.44 7.00
C GLU A 187 21.43 -25.55 8.05
N THR A 188 20.31 -25.83 8.73
CA THR A 188 20.22 -26.89 9.75
C THR A 188 20.24 -28.25 9.12
N ASN A 189 19.43 -28.45 8.10
CA ASN A 189 19.30 -29.71 7.40
C ASN A 189 20.17 -29.75 6.14
N GLN A 190 20.92 -28.69 5.87
CA GLN A 190 21.82 -28.53 4.71
C GLN A 190 21.13 -28.85 3.38
N GLN A 191 19.89 -28.33 3.20
CA GLN A 191 19.09 -28.58 2.02
C GLN A 191 18.39 -27.32 1.51
N TRP A 192 18.16 -27.30 0.21
CA TRP A 192 17.31 -26.29 -0.40
C TRP A 192 15.85 -26.62 -0.13
N LEU A 193 15.11 -25.67 0.39
CA LEU A 193 13.66 -25.80 0.61
C LEU A 193 12.90 -25.44 -0.66
N PRO A 194 11.80 -26.15 -0.96
CA PRO A 194 10.91 -25.74 -2.04
C PRO A 194 10.27 -24.39 -1.70
N THR A 195 9.90 -23.64 -2.74
CA THR A 195 9.08 -22.45 -2.53
C THR A 195 7.75 -22.82 -1.91
N THR A 196 7.29 -22.02 -0.96
CA THR A 196 6.02 -22.26 -0.24
C THR A 196 4.82 -21.68 -0.98
N PHE A 197 5.04 -20.89 -2.01
CA PHE A 197 3.97 -20.33 -2.84
C PHE A 197 4.07 -20.83 -4.28
N ARG A 198 2.92 -20.97 -4.92
CA ARG A 198 2.86 -21.30 -6.34
C ARG A 198 3.23 -20.06 -7.16
N PRO A 199 4.28 -20.14 -8.01
CA PRO A 199 4.66 -19.03 -8.87
C PRO A 199 3.54 -18.67 -9.86
N ILE A 200 3.46 -17.40 -10.20
CA ILE A 200 2.57 -16.89 -11.25
C ILE A 200 3.34 -16.84 -12.56
N GLU A 201 2.77 -17.42 -13.62
CA GLU A 201 3.37 -17.40 -14.96
C GLU A 201 3.18 -16.07 -15.68
N GLN A 202 2.05 -15.40 -15.45
CA GLN A 202 1.72 -14.12 -16.06
C GLN A 202 1.32 -13.13 -15.00
N LEU A 203 2.23 -12.23 -14.67
CA LEU A 203 2.05 -11.20 -13.67
C LEU A 203 2.05 -9.83 -14.36
N TYR A 204 0.97 -9.08 -14.15
CA TYR A 204 0.81 -7.72 -14.68
C TYR A 204 0.90 -6.71 -13.53
N PRO A 205 1.41 -5.51 -13.79
CA PRO A 205 1.39 -4.45 -12.77
C PRO A 205 -0.03 -4.10 -12.35
N GLU A 206 -0.20 -3.84 -11.07
CA GLU A 206 -1.43 -3.22 -10.57
C GLU A 206 -1.56 -1.82 -11.18
N ARG A 207 -2.75 -1.46 -11.64
CA ARG A 207 -3.00 -0.18 -12.28
C ARG A 207 -4.17 0.54 -11.62
N THR A 208 -3.88 1.71 -11.08
CA THR A 208 -4.90 2.61 -10.52
C THR A 208 -5.17 3.75 -11.52
N LYS A 209 -6.44 3.92 -11.89
CA LYS A 209 -6.94 5.05 -12.68
C LYS A 209 -7.75 5.94 -11.77
N THR A 210 -7.37 7.21 -11.69
CA THR A 210 -8.02 8.18 -10.82
C THR A 210 -8.61 9.33 -11.64
N TRP A 211 -9.86 9.66 -11.34
CA TRP A 211 -10.54 10.88 -11.78
C TRP A 211 -10.74 11.77 -10.57
N GLU A 212 -10.47 13.04 -10.72
CA GLU A 212 -10.69 14.04 -9.68
C GLU A 212 -11.28 15.30 -10.30
N VAL A 213 -12.26 15.87 -9.61
CA VAL A 213 -12.78 17.22 -9.88
C VAL A 213 -12.81 18.01 -8.59
N GLY A 214 -12.49 19.29 -8.66
CA GLY A 214 -12.41 20.12 -7.47
C GLY A 214 -12.68 21.59 -7.75
N ILE A 215 -13.01 22.29 -6.68
CA ILE A 215 -13.26 23.71 -6.63
C ILE A 215 -12.48 24.32 -5.48
N ASP A 216 -11.82 25.45 -5.74
CA ASP A 216 -11.16 26.28 -4.74
C ASP A 216 -11.75 27.69 -4.86
N ALA A 217 -12.32 28.22 -3.79
CA ALA A 217 -12.94 29.54 -3.77
C ALA A 217 -12.47 30.38 -2.57
N ARG A 218 -12.34 31.67 -2.79
CA ARG A 218 -12.18 32.66 -1.72
C ARG A 218 -13.27 33.72 -1.87
N LEU A 219 -14.01 33.91 -0.78
CA LEU A 219 -15.11 34.87 -0.71
C LEU A 219 -14.77 35.96 0.29
N TRP A 220 -15.01 37.22 -0.09
CA TRP A 220 -14.76 38.41 0.72
C TRP A 220 -13.33 38.52 1.30
N ASN A 221 -12.36 37.81 0.73
CA ASN A 221 -10.99 37.61 1.25
C ASN A 221 -10.89 36.84 2.58
N ASP A 222 -11.95 36.62 3.28
CA ASP A 222 -12.00 36.02 4.62
C ASP A 222 -12.36 34.54 4.62
N LEU A 223 -13.26 34.16 3.74
CA LEU A 223 -13.77 32.79 3.66
C LEU A 223 -13.04 32.02 2.55
N ARG A 224 -12.45 30.89 2.92
CA ARG A 224 -11.73 29.97 2.04
C ARG A 224 -12.49 28.66 1.97
N LEU A 225 -12.81 28.20 0.79
CA LEU A 225 -13.49 26.92 0.55
C LEU A 225 -12.67 26.13 -0.47
N ALA A 226 -12.40 24.89 -0.16
CA ALA A 226 -11.89 23.91 -1.11
C ALA A 226 -12.72 22.64 -0.99
N ALA A 227 -13.11 22.06 -2.12
CA ALA A 227 -13.81 20.79 -2.15
C ALA A 227 -13.33 19.98 -3.36
N SER A 228 -13.19 18.68 -3.18
CA SER A 228 -12.89 17.74 -4.26
C SER A 228 -13.71 16.46 -4.13
N TRP A 229 -14.01 15.89 -5.27
CA TRP A 229 -14.54 14.56 -5.42
C TRP A 229 -13.54 13.75 -6.23
N TYR A 230 -13.32 12.51 -5.83
CA TYR A 230 -12.45 11.59 -6.56
C TYR A 230 -13.04 10.19 -6.68
N ARG A 231 -12.61 9.50 -7.71
CA ARG A 231 -12.83 8.08 -7.91
C ARG A 231 -11.55 7.45 -8.43
N ALA A 232 -11.06 6.44 -7.71
CA ALA A 232 -9.89 5.64 -8.05
C ALA A 232 -10.30 4.18 -8.25
N ASP A 233 -10.07 3.65 -9.44
CA ASP A 233 -10.30 2.24 -9.79
C ASP A 233 -8.93 1.55 -9.92
N THR A 234 -8.63 0.61 -9.03
CA THR A 234 -7.41 -0.22 -9.06
C THR A 234 -7.75 -1.58 -9.66
N ASN A 235 -7.03 -1.96 -10.70
CA ASN A 235 -7.20 -3.20 -11.43
C ASN A 235 -5.95 -4.09 -11.28
N ASN A 236 -6.11 -5.40 -11.47
CA ASN A 236 -5.05 -6.40 -11.34
C ASN A 236 -4.45 -6.44 -9.92
N GLN A 237 -5.24 -6.19 -8.90
CA GLN A 237 -4.73 -6.25 -7.54
C GLN A 237 -4.27 -7.67 -7.21
N THR A 238 -3.08 -7.76 -6.62
CA THR A 238 -2.44 -9.04 -6.30
C THR A 238 -2.86 -9.49 -4.90
N PHE A 239 -3.47 -10.67 -4.82
CA PHE A 239 -3.82 -11.31 -3.57
C PHE A 239 -3.04 -12.62 -3.39
N GLN A 240 -2.86 -13.03 -2.14
CA GLN A 240 -2.18 -14.27 -1.79
C GLN A 240 -3.10 -15.20 -0.97
N PRO A 241 -4.08 -15.86 -1.62
CA PRO A 241 -4.90 -16.85 -0.94
C PRO A 241 -4.09 -18.05 -0.45
N THR A 242 -4.53 -18.62 0.67
CA THR A 242 -4.06 -19.93 1.11
C THR A 242 -4.66 -21.02 0.21
N VAL A 243 -3.87 -22.02 -0.10
CA VAL A 243 -4.32 -23.20 -0.87
C VAL A 243 -4.25 -24.46 -0.03
N SER A 244 -4.91 -25.51 -0.48
CA SER A 244 -4.86 -26.81 0.22
C SER A 244 -3.43 -27.34 0.29
N ALA A 245 -3.02 -27.85 1.44
CA ALA A 245 -1.72 -28.48 1.64
C ALA A 245 -1.45 -29.65 0.67
N SER A 246 -2.50 -30.27 0.13
CA SER A 246 -2.39 -31.31 -0.91
C SER A 246 -1.80 -30.81 -2.23
N SER A 247 -1.79 -29.49 -2.45
CA SER A 247 -1.17 -28.88 -3.62
C SER A 247 0.36 -28.81 -3.58
N GLY A 248 0.96 -29.13 -2.42
CA GLY A 248 2.38 -28.93 -2.19
C GLY A 248 2.79 -27.48 -1.92
N TYR A 249 1.83 -26.53 -1.92
CA TYR A 249 2.05 -25.10 -1.62
C TYR A 249 1.18 -24.68 -0.45
N SER A 250 1.59 -23.64 0.27
CA SER A 250 0.79 -23.04 1.34
C SER A 250 -0.08 -21.88 0.84
N SER A 251 0.32 -21.25 -0.27
CA SER A 251 -0.38 -20.11 -0.88
C SER A 251 -0.11 -20.04 -2.38
N MET A 252 -0.93 -19.27 -3.07
CA MET A 252 -0.72 -18.89 -4.46
C MET A 252 -0.95 -17.38 -4.64
N TYR A 253 -0.35 -16.80 -5.64
CA TYR A 253 -0.67 -15.43 -6.02
C TYR A 253 -1.70 -15.42 -7.14
N VAL A 254 -2.69 -14.54 -7.00
CA VAL A 254 -3.73 -14.29 -8.00
C VAL A 254 -3.85 -12.80 -8.29
N GLN A 255 -4.06 -12.43 -9.53
CA GLN A 255 -4.21 -11.05 -9.98
C GLN A 255 -5.56 -10.85 -10.67
N THR A 256 -6.60 -10.66 -9.88
CA THR A 256 -7.95 -10.52 -10.44
C THR A 256 -8.79 -9.47 -9.74
N GLY A 257 -8.34 -8.99 -8.57
CA GLY A 257 -9.12 -8.04 -7.79
C GLY A 257 -9.20 -6.66 -8.45
N ASN A 258 -10.42 -6.14 -8.56
CA ASN A 258 -10.67 -4.76 -8.89
C ASN A 258 -11.28 -4.07 -7.66
N VAL A 259 -10.65 -2.97 -7.24
CA VAL A 259 -11.07 -2.22 -6.05
C VAL A 259 -11.32 -0.79 -6.43
N ARG A 260 -12.43 -0.25 -5.96
CA ARG A 260 -12.84 1.13 -6.16
C ARG A 260 -12.81 1.90 -4.85
N ASN A 261 -12.21 3.08 -4.90
CA ASN A 261 -12.30 4.10 -3.87
C ASN A 261 -13.01 5.31 -4.45
N THR A 262 -14.06 5.78 -3.77
CA THR A 262 -14.76 7.00 -4.13
C THR A 262 -14.85 7.87 -2.89
N GLY A 263 -14.50 9.15 -3.00
CA GLY A 263 -14.49 10.01 -1.84
C GLY A 263 -14.76 11.47 -2.15
N VAL A 264 -15.04 12.19 -1.07
CA VAL A 264 -15.22 13.64 -1.04
C VAL A 264 -14.32 14.20 0.05
N GLU A 265 -13.59 15.24 -0.28
CA GLU A 265 -12.81 16.01 0.67
C GLU A 265 -13.24 17.46 0.59
N ALA A 266 -13.37 18.11 1.73
CA ALA A 266 -13.74 19.51 1.81
C ALA A 266 -12.99 20.21 2.95
N SER A 267 -12.64 21.46 2.73
CA SER A 267 -12.13 22.34 3.78
C SER A 267 -12.84 23.69 3.72
N LEU A 268 -13.12 24.22 4.90
CA LEU A 268 -13.70 25.53 5.10
C LEU A 268 -12.84 26.30 6.08
N GLY A 269 -12.26 27.40 5.65
CA GLY A 269 -11.46 28.27 6.47
C GLY A 269 -12.08 29.67 6.55
N TYR A 270 -12.09 30.24 7.73
CA TYR A 270 -12.46 31.64 7.95
C TYR A 270 -11.34 32.35 8.70
N GLY A 271 -10.89 33.48 8.15
CA GLY A 271 -9.85 34.28 8.77
C GLY A 271 -10.18 35.76 8.61
N HIS A 272 -10.33 36.47 9.73
CA HIS A 272 -10.59 37.90 9.72
C HIS A 272 -9.74 38.61 10.77
N ARG A 273 -9.40 39.87 10.49
CA ARG A 273 -8.63 40.73 11.37
C ARG A 273 -9.38 42.00 11.71
N TRP A 274 -9.63 42.20 13.01
CA TRP A 274 -10.22 43.42 13.58
C TRP A 274 -9.13 44.18 14.35
N ASN A 275 -8.59 45.21 13.78
CA ASN A 275 -7.50 46.00 14.40
C ASN A 275 -6.33 45.12 14.93
N SER A 276 -6.25 44.94 16.24
CA SER A 276 -5.22 44.14 16.93
C SER A 276 -5.64 42.70 17.19
N PHE A 277 -6.88 42.34 16.94
CA PHE A 277 -7.37 40.97 17.12
C PHE A 277 -7.50 40.28 15.77
N SER A 278 -6.96 39.07 15.64
CA SER A 278 -7.13 38.23 14.46
C SER A 278 -7.69 36.87 14.85
N TRP A 279 -8.66 36.40 14.09
CA TRP A 279 -9.25 35.07 14.22
C TRP A 279 -9.01 34.30 12.93
N ASP A 280 -8.48 33.07 13.06
CA ASP A 280 -8.38 32.12 11.96
C ASP A 280 -8.88 30.76 12.47
N THR A 281 -9.79 30.17 11.72
CA THR A 281 -10.33 28.83 12.00
C THR A 281 -10.40 28.03 10.71
N ASN A 282 -10.19 26.74 10.80
CA ASN A 282 -10.27 25.83 9.66
C ASN A 282 -11.00 24.54 10.07
N PHE A 283 -11.94 24.13 9.23
CA PHE A 283 -12.67 22.88 9.34
C PHE A 283 -12.35 22.01 8.12
N THR A 284 -12.05 20.74 8.34
CA THR A 284 -11.77 19.76 7.29
C THR A 284 -12.73 18.58 7.44
N PHE A 285 -13.21 18.10 6.30
CA PHE A 285 -14.08 16.93 6.19
C PHE A 285 -13.52 16.00 5.12
N SER A 286 -13.48 14.71 5.41
CA SER A 286 -13.17 13.68 4.43
C SER A 286 -14.10 12.49 4.58
N TRP A 287 -14.54 11.96 3.46
CA TRP A 287 -15.33 10.74 3.39
C TRP A 287 -14.80 9.88 2.24
N ASN A 288 -14.60 8.59 2.50
CA ASN A 288 -14.18 7.62 1.49
C ASN A 288 -15.00 6.34 1.61
N LYS A 289 -15.44 5.81 0.47
CA LYS A 289 -16.01 4.48 0.33
C LYS A 289 -15.05 3.60 -0.46
N ASN A 290 -14.57 2.54 0.18
CA ASN A 290 -13.83 1.46 -0.48
C ASN A 290 -14.81 0.34 -0.85
N GLU A 291 -14.65 -0.27 -2.03
CA GLU A 291 -15.52 -1.34 -2.52
C GLU A 291 -14.73 -2.29 -3.42
N VAL A 292 -14.78 -3.57 -3.12
CA VAL A 292 -14.26 -4.63 -4.00
C VAL A 292 -15.30 -4.87 -5.09
N THR A 293 -15.00 -4.46 -6.32
CA THR A 293 -15.95 -4.56 -7.44
C THR A 293 -15.87 -5.89 -8.17
N GLU A 294 -14.70 -6.54 -8.12
CA GLU A 294 -14.43 -7.83 -8.73
C GLU A 294 -13.33 -8.52 -7.92
N LEU A 295 -13.41 -9.80 -7.71
CA LEU A 295 -12.39 -10.53 -6.93
C LEU A 295 -11.80 -11.69 -7.75
N MET A 296 -12.47 -12.81 -7.88
CA MET A 296 -11.92 -14.01 -8.55
C MET A 296 -12.89 -14.57 -9.61
N ASP A 297 -13.65 -13.69 -10.23
CA ASP A 297 -14.64 -14.06 -11.25
C ASP A 297 -13.98 -14.88 -12.39
N GLY A 298 -14.50 -16.08 -12.61
CA GLY A 298 -14.06 -16.97 -13.68
C GLY A 298 -12.76 -17.75 -13.44
N LEU A 299 -12.13 -17.62 -12.26
CA LEU A 299 -10.98 -18.44 -11.90
C LEU A 299 -11.39 -19.81 -11.39
N THR A 300 -10.64 -20.82 -11.79
CA THR A 300 -10.77 -22.20 -11.29
C THR A 300 -9.52 -22.61 -10.52
N ASP A 301 -9.70 -23.44 -9.53
CA ASP A 301 -8.57 -24.11 -8.87
C ASP A 301 -7.85 -24.97 -9.91
N PRO A 302 -6.57 -24.70 -10.18
CA PRO A 302 -5.85 -25.41 -11.25
C PRO A 302 -5.62 -26.90 -10.97
N LEU A 303 -5.89 -27.37 -9.75
CA LEU A 303 -5.71 -28.76 -9.36
C LEU A 303 -7.04 -29.53 -9.38
N THR A 304 -8.11 -28.91 -8.91
CA THR A 304 -9.43 -29.54 -8.83
C THR A 304 -10.32 -29.21 -10.01
N GLY A 305 -10.03 -28.11 -10.74
CA GLY A 305 -10.87 -27.59 -11.82
C GLY A 305 -12.15 -26.91 -11.33
N GLU A 306 -12.37 -26.83 -10.00
CA GLU A 306 -13.56 -26.21 -9.44
C GLU A 306 -13.43 -24.68 -9.43
N PRO A 307 -14.53 -23.92 -9.59
CA PRO A 307 -14.51 -22.48 -9.48
C PRO A 307 -13.98 -22.05 -8.10
N LEU A 308 -13.03 -21.10 -8.08
CA LEU A 308 -12.62 -20.48 -6.84
C LEU A 308 -13.80 -19.68 -6.26
N LYS A 309 -14.00 -19.79 -4.95
CA LYS A 309 -15.03 -19.00 -4.26
C LYS A 309 -14.70 -17.51 -4.44
N ASP A 310 -15.72 -16.70 -4.74
CA ASP A 310 -15.60 -15.23 -4.84
C ASP A 310 -15.43 -14.58 -3.44
N ARG A 311 -14.54 -15.16 -2.68
CA ARG A 311 -14.24 -14.87 -1.29
C ARG A 311 -12.81 -15.26 -0.98
N LEU A 312 -12.06 -14.34 -0.43
CA LEU A 312 -10.67 -14.53 -0.06
C LEU A 312 -10.52 -14.42 1.46
N GLU A 313 -10.14 -15.53 2.09
CA GLU A 313 -9.88 -15.56 3.51
C GLU A 313 -8.40 -15.27 3.76
N ILE A 314 -8.11 -14.17 4.43
CA ILE A 314 -6.77 -13.81 4.87
C ILE A 314 -6.62 -14.25 6.32
N LYS A 315 -5.45 -14.76 6.68
CA LYS A 315 -5.13 -15.23 8.02
C LYS A 315 -5.59 -14.24 9.09
N GLY A 316 -6.52 -14.71 9.94
CA GLY A 316 -7.05 -13.91 11.04
C GLY A 316 -6.27 -14.05 12.34
N LEU A 317 -6.63 -13.27 13.34
CA LEU A 317 -6.15 -13.34 14.70
C LEU A 317 -7.22 -14.03 15.58
N GLY A 318 -6.95 -15.23 16.06
CA GLY A 318 -7.90 -15.98 16.88
C GLY A 318 -9.18 -16.34 16.12
N LYS A 319 -10.33 -15.90 16.65
CA LYS A 319 -11.65 -16.15 16.04
C LYS A 319 -12.06 -15.07 15.03
N ALA A 320 -11.28 -14.01 14.88
CA ALA A 320 -11.54 -12.98 13.88
C ALA A 320 -10.75 -13.26 12.59
N LYS A 321 -11.37 -13.09 11.45
CA LYS A 321 -10.79 -13.30 10.13
C LYS A 321 -11.04 -12.09 9.24
N TYR A 322 -10.05 -11.74 8.44
CA TYR A 322 -10.24 -10.81 7.33
C TYR A 322 -10.76 -11.60 6.13
N ILE A 323 -11.90 -11.19 5.62
CA ILE A 323 -12.51 -11.81 4.45
C ILE A 323 -12.76 -10.73 3.42
N ILE A 324 -12.13 -10.86 2.27
CA ILE A 324 -12.37 -10.02 1.11
C ILE A 324 -13.41 -10.69 0.24
N LYS A 325 -14.51 -10.00 -0.06
CA LYS A 325 -15.57 -10.46 -0.96
C LYS A 325 -16.07 -9.34 -1.86
N LYS A 326 -16.62 -9.67 -2.98
CA LYS A 326 -17.27 -8.71 -3.89
C LYS A 326 -18.38 -7.93 -3.19
N GLY A 327 -18.41 -6.62 -3.37
CA GLY A 327 -19.33 -5.70 -2.69
C GLY A 327 -18.94 -5.32 -1.26
N GLY A 328 -17.95 -6.01 -0.66
CA GLY A 328 -17.35 -5.66 0.62
C GLY A 328 -16.19 -4.70 0.49
N THR A 329 -15.45 -4.50 1.60
CA THR A 329 -14.23 -3.68 1.63
C THR A 329 -12.99 -4.55 1.78
N LEU A 330 -11.81 -3.96 1.56
CA LEU A 330 -10.52 -4.64 1.80
C LEU A 330 -10.23 -4.86 3.30
N GLY A 331 -11.00 -4.22 4.20
CA GLY A 331 -10.77 -4.25 5.64
C GLY A 331 -11.88 -4.91 6.44
N ASP A 332 -12.78 -5.63 5.82
CA ASP A 332 -13.93 -6.26 6.51
C ASP A 332 -13.46 -7.38 7.43
N LEU A 333 -13.82 -7.24 8.72
CA LEU A 333 -13.54 -8.22 9.75
C LEU A 333 -14.78 -9.07 9.99
N TYR A 334 -14.58 -10.37 9.99
CA TYR A 334 -15.62 -11.36 10.28
C TYR A 334 -15.24 -12.19 11.51
N THR A 335 -16.22 -12.61 12.27
CA THR A 335 -16.02 -13.58 13.35
C THR A 335 -16.57 -14.95 12.95
N THR A 336 -15.85 -16.00 13.31
CA THR A 336 -16.31 -17.38 13.09
C THR A 336 -17.29 -17.83 14.19
N SER A 337 -17.52 -17.02 15.21
CA SER A 337 -18.45 -17.34 16.29
C SER A 337 -19.11 -16.07 16.82
N ASN A 338 -20.41 -16.14 17.08
CA ASN A 338 -21.16 -15.08 17.75
C ASN A 338 -21.37 -15.41 19.21
N LEU A 339 -21.54 -14.38 20.04
CA LEU A 339 -22.00 -14.54 21.42
C LEU A 339 -23.42 -15.11 21.41
N LYS A 340 -23.68 -16.08 22.27
CA LYS A 340 -25.03 -16.61 22.46
C LYS A 340 -25.78 -15.70 23.42
N TYR A 341 -27.00 -15.33 23.02
CA TYR A 341 -27.89 -14.49 23.83
C TYR A 341 -29.09 -15.32 24.32
N ASP A 342 -29.64 -14.93 25.46
CA ASP A 342 -30.91 -15.45 25.93
C ASP A 342 -32.11 -14.72 25.28
N GLU A 343 -33.34 -15.15 25.66
CA GLU A 343 -34.58 -14.56 25.13
C GLU A 343 -34.76 -13.08 25.49
N ASN A 344 -34.01 -12.57 26.50
CA ASN A 344 -34.03 -11.17 26.95
C ASN A 344 -32.89 -10.35 26.37
N GLY A 345 -32.02 -10.93 25.53
CA GLY A 345 -30.88 -10.26 24.90
C GLY A 345 -29.62 -10.20 25.76
N TYR A 346 -29.54 -10.94 26.87
CA TYR A 346 -28.32 -11.02 27.70
C TYR A 346 -27.40 -12.12 27.19
N VAL A 347 -26.08 -11.84 27.25
CA VAL A 347 -25.04 -12.80 26.87
C VAL A 347 -25.05 -14.00 27.83
N GLN A 348 -25.12 -15.21 27.29
CA GLN A 348 -25.07 -16.43 28.06
C GLN A 348 -23.63 -16.79 28.45
N VAL A 349 -23.47 -17.25 29.69
CA VAL A 349 -22.19 -17.75 30.22
C VAL A 349 -22.39 -19.21 30.71
N ASP A 350 -21.32 -20.00 30.67
CA ASP A 350 -21.28 -21.32 31.24
C ASP A 350 -21.22 -21.28 32.79
N ARG A 351 -21.22 -22.46 33.41
CA ARG A 351 -21.16 -22.61 34.89
C ARG A 351 -19.88 -22.05 35.51
N ASN A 352 -18.83 -21.82 34.68
CA ASN A 352 -17.55 -21.29 35.11
C ASN A 352 -17.41 -19.77 34.78
N GLY A 353 -18.48 -19.14 34.25
CA GLY A 353 -18.47 -17.75 33.85
C GLY A 353 -17.87 -17.47 32.46
N ASN A 354 -17.56 -18.51 31.66
CA ASN A 354 -17.05 -18.30 30.32
C ASN A 354 -18.19 -17.99 29.35
N LEU A 355 -17.92 -17.13 28.38
CA LEU A 355 -18.86 -16.75 27.33
C LEU A 355 -19.22 -17.97 26.46
N ILE A 356 -20.53 -18.24 26.31
CA ILE A 356 -20.99 -19.23 25.36
C ILE A 356 -21.07 -18.60 23.98
N THR A 357 -20.46 -19.27 22.99
CA THR A 357 -20.49 -18.84 21.60
C THR A 357 -21.21 -19.88 20.73
N THR A 358 -21.87 -19.39 19.69
CA THR A 358 -22.39 -20.21 18.59
C THR A 358 -21.47 -20.08 17.40
N ASP A 359 -21.16 -21.19 16.74
CA ASP A 359 -20.45 -21.12 15.47
C ASP A 359 -21.35 -20.45 14.43
N VAL A 360 -20.82 -19.44 13.77
CA VAL A 360 -21.45 -18.83 12.61
C VAL A 360 -21.07 -19.74 11.45
N GLY A 361 -22.05 -20.40 10.85
CA GLY A 361 -21.82 -21.28 9.71
C GLY A 361 -21.06 -20.57 8.56
N GLU A 362 -20.64 -21.32 7.54
CA GLU A 362 -19.82 -20.83 6.41
C GLU A 362 -20.44 -19.67 5.61
N ASP A 363 -21.69 -19.29 5.86
CA ASP A 363 -22.44 -18.22 5.18
C ASP A 363 -22.39 -16.90 5.96
N ILE A 364 -21.19 -16.34 6.13
CA ILE A 364 -21.02 -14.98 6.63
C ILE A 364 -20.84 -14.04 5.43
#